data_733a03915208ed88b03d965d77c9aa1f
#
_entry.id   733a03915208ed88b03d965d77c9aa1f
#
_cell.length_a   1.000
_cell.length_b   1.000
_cell.length_c   1.000
_cell.angle_alpha   90.00
_cell.angle_beta   90.00
_cell.angle_gamma   90.00
#
_symmetry.space_group_name_H-M   'P 1'
#
loop_
_entity.id
_entity.type
_entity.pdbx_description
1 polymer ?
#
loop_
_entity_poly.entity_id
_entity_poly.type
_entity_poly.pdbx_seq_one_letter_code
_entity_poly.pdbx_strand_id
1 'polypeptide(L)'
;MRVLAVNDLSCVGKCSLTVALPVISACGVTCDVLPTALLSTHTGGFEGYTFLDLTSELPSILKQWKTLGLTFDFIYSGYLGSESQIDTVLFLQKEFLKAGGKLVVDPVMGDAGKLYDGFTPSFVQKMRALCKKADYVLPNRTEACFLSELPLETDGKTLAAALQKLTPCPIVTGVEEEGEISVYYQSENTVRRYATPTTQGFFCGAGDGFASSFVAALAGGKTIEEAIPLCAEFTTACIERSAREVEDKRYGLNFEKELFPFVKKLKGE
;
A
#
# COMPACT_ATOMS: atom_id res chain seq x y z
N MET A 1 16.40 8.91 -6.07
CA MET A 1 15.55 8.50 -4.92
C MET A 1 15.70 7.01 -4.66
N ARG A 2 15.65 6.60 -3.41
CA ARG A 2 15.77 5.22 -2.95
C ARG A 2 14.60 4.91 -2.02
N VAL A 3 13.82 3.91 -2.36
CA VAL A 3 12.63 3.46 -1.61
C VAL A 3 12.96 2.14 -0.94
N LEU A 4 12.53 1.96 0.30
CA LEU A 4 12.47 0.66 0.98
C LEU A 4 11.01 0.19 1.01
N ALA A 5 10.70 -0.92 0.37
CA ALA A 5 9.40 -1.59 0.48
C ALA A 5 9.46 -2.70 1.56
N VAL A 6 8.61 -2.58 2.57
CA VAL A 6 8.49 -3.52 3.70
C VAL A 6 7.14 -4.22 3.58
N ASN A 7 7.14 -5.46 3.11
CA ASN A 7 5.90 -6.20 2.81
C ASN A 7 6.20 -7.70 2.73
N ASP A 8 5.20 -8.58 2.64
CA ASP A 8 5.45 -10.00 2.40
C ASP A 8 5.92 -10.27 0.95
N LEU A 9 6.50 -11.45 0.77
CA LEU A 9 6.87 -11.99 -0.53
C LEU A 9 6.07 -13.25 -0.82
N SER A 10 5.06 -13.14 -1.65
CA SER A 10 4.32 -14.28 -2.20
C SER A 10 5.01 -14.79 -3.47
N CYS A 11 5.44 -16.07 -3.49
CA CYS A 11 6.17 -16.65 -4.63
C CYS A 11 5.32 -16.70 -5.90
N VAL A 12 4.02 -16.95 -5.74
CA VAL A 12 3.04 -17.00 -6.84
C VAL A 12 1.83 -16.15 -6.48
N GLY A 13 1.31 -15.45 -7.46
CA GLY A 13 0.31 -14.41 -7.30
C GLY A 13 0.95 -13.01 -7.24
N LYS A 14 0.22 -12.02 -7.74
CA LYS A 14 0.73 -10.65 -7.88
C LYS A 14 0.15 -9.79 -6.77
N CYS A 15 0.88 -9.69 -5.68
CA CYS A 15 0.58 -8.85 -4.52
C CYS A 15 1.88 -8.45 -3.82
N SER A 16 1.80 -7.54 -2.89
CA SER A 16 2.88 -7.18 -1.98
C SER A 16 4.20 -6.88 -2.70
N LEU A 17 5.33 -7.50 -2.33
CA LEU A 17 6.64 -7.22 -2.95
C LEU A 17 6.71 -7.60 -4.43
N THR A 18 5.92 -8.58 -4.90
CA THR A 18 5.89 -8.95 -6.33
C THR A 18 5.20 -7.90 -7.22
N VAL A 19 4.48 -6.96 -6.62
CA VAL A 19 3.93 -5.76 -7.27
C VAL A 19 4.80 -4.54 -6.97
N ALA A 20 5.16 -4.31 -5.71
CA ALA A 20 5.87 -3.10 -5.28
C ALA A 20 7.22 -2.95 -5.98
N LEU A 21 8.03 -4.01 -5.99
CA LEU A 21 9.37 -3.98 -6.59
C LEU A 21 9.35 -3.63 -8.09
N PRO A 22 8.59 -4.35 -8.95
CA PRO A 22 8.57 -4.04 -10.38
C PRO A 22 7.92 -2.70 -10.69
N VAL A 23 6.83 -2.30 -10.03
CA VAL A 23 6.15 -1.02 -10.27
C VAL A 23 7.05 0.17 -9.94
N ILE A 24 7.68 0.17 -8.77
CA ILE A 24 8.57 1.26 -8.34
C ILE A 24 9.82 1.31 -9.23
N SER A 25 10.43 0.15 -9.50
CA SER A 25 11.65 0.08 -10.31
C SER A 25 11.43 0.50 -11.76
N ALA A 26 10.29 0.16 -12.37
CA ALA A 26 9.95 0.57 -13.73
C ALA A 26 9.86 2.10 -13.88
N CYS A 27 9.55 2.82 -12.81
CA CYS A 27 9.52 4.29 -12.78
C CYS A 27 10.93 4.94 -12.69
N GLY A 28 12.00 4.13 -12.66
CA GLY A 28 13.37 4.62 -12.54
C GLY A 28 13.80 4.95 -11.11
N VAL A 29 13.10 4.43 -10.12
CA VAL A 29 13.38 4.61 -8.69
C VAL A 29 14.05 3.34 -8.15
N THR A 30 15.17 3.48 -7.42
CA THR A 30 15.78 2.34 -6.73
C THR A 30 14.82 1.81 -5.65
N CYS A 31 14.41 0.56 -5.76
CA CYS A 31 13.56 -0.09 -4.79
C CYS A 31 14.32 -1.23 -4.09
N ASP A 32 14.61 -1.06 -2.80
CA ASP A 32 15.08 -2.13 -1.94
C ASP A 32 13.89 -2.79 -1.24
N VAL A 33 14.03 -4.04 -0.83
CA VAL A 33 12.95 -4.79 -0.19
C VAL A 33 13.36 -5.34 1.17
N LEU A 34 12.43 -5.33 2.10
CA LEU A 34 12.53 -6.03 3.38
C LEU A 34 11.32 -6.97 3.51
N PRO A 35 11.47 -8.26 3.20
CA PRO A 35 10.36 -9.18 3.29
C PRO A 35 9.99 -9.46 4.75
N THR A 36 8.70 -9.33 5.07
CA THR A 36 8.12 -9.61 6.39
C THR A 36 7.75 -11.08 6.56
N ALA A 37 7.39 -11.73 5.46
CA ALA A 37 7.09 -13.16 5.39
C ALA A 37 7.38 -13.68 3.98
N LEU A 38 7.61 -15.00 3.86
CA LEU A 38 7.68 -15.70 2.59
C LEU A 38 6.52 -16.68 2.50
N LEU A 39 5.71 -16.56 1.44
CA LEU A 39 4.56 -17.42 1.18
C LEU A 39 4.71 -18.15 -0.16
N SER A 40 4.20 -19.38 -0.25
CA SER A 40 4.11 -20.08 -1.54
C SER A 40 3.14 -19.41 -2.51
N THR A 41 2.01 -18.91 -1.98
CA THR A 41 1.03 -18.04 -2.63
C THR A 41 0.51 -17.05 -1.59
N HIS A 42 -0.08 -15.94 -2.01
CA HIS A 42 -0.79 -15.08 -1.06
C HIS A 42 -2.03 -15.78 -0.47
N THR A 43 -2.60 -15.22 0.58
CA THR A 43 -3.72 -15.81 1.33
C THR A 43 -5.09 -15.55 0.72
N GLY A 44 -5.20 -14.63 -0.23
CA GLY A 44 -6.47 -14.22 -0.84
C GLY A 44 -7.01 -15.26 -1.82
N GLY A 45 -7.83 -16.19 -1.32
CA GLY A 45 -8.52 -17.22 -2.11
C GLY A 45 -7.70 -18.46 -2.44
N PHE A 46 -6.45 -18.58 -2.00
CA PHE A 46 -5.67 -19.82 -2.06
C PHE A 46 -5.72 -20.54 -0.71
N GLU A 47 -5.79 -21.86 -0.76
CA GLU A 47 -5.77 -22.74 0.41
C GLU A 47 -4.47 -23.57 0.43
N GLY A 48 -4.05 -24.01 1.62
CA GLY A 48 -2.87 -24.87 1.78
C GLY A 48 -1.53 -24.23 1.46
N TYR A 49 -1.49 -22.90 1.42
CA TYR A 49 -0.23 -22.15 1.23
C TYR A 49 0.74 -22.37 2.40
N THR A 50 2.05 -22.30 2.11
CA THR A 50 3.07 -22.24 3.15
C THR A 50 3.29 -20.80 3.58
N PHE A 51 3.56 -20.60 4.86
CA PHE A 51 3.84 -19.29 5.45
C PHE A 51 5.07 -19.38 6.34
N LEU A 52 6.10 -18.65 5.99
CA LEU A 52 7.31 -18.49 6.80
C LEU A 52 7.39 -17.04 7.30
N ASP A 53 7.15 -16.85 8.59
CA ASP A 53 7.34 -15.56 9.26
C ASP A 53 8.84 -15.23 9.32
N LEU A 54 9.23 -14.05 8.85
CA LEU A 54 10.62 -13.59 8.84
C LEU A 54 10.95 -12.64 10.00
N THR A 55 10.06 -12.47 10.96
CA THR A 55 10.25 -11.55 12.10
C THR A 55 11.59 -11.78 12.82
N SER A 56 12.01 -13.05 12.99
CA SER A 56 13.27 -13.39 13.67
C SER A 56 14.52 -12.97 12.90
N GLU A 57 14.43 -12.83 11.56
CA GLU A 57 15.55 -12.46 10.70
C GLU A 57 15.73 -10.94 10.58
N LEU A 58 14.66 -10.17 10.79
CA LEU A 58 14.68 -8.70 10.59
C LEU A 58 15.80 -8.01 11.39
N PRO A 59 16.04 -8.33 12.68
CA PRO A 59 17.12 -7.69 13.44
C PRO A 59 18.51 -7.92 12.85
N SER A 60 18.78 -9.12 12.30
CA SER A 60 20.06 -9.47 11.68
C SER A 60 20.27 -8.70 10.38
N ILE A 61 19.23 -8.61 9.54
CA ILE A 61 19.24 -7.82 8.29
C ILE A 61 19.50 -6.34 8.62
N LEU A 62 18.76 -5.76 9.55
CA LEU A 62 18.89 -4.35 9.92
C LEU A 62 20.26 -4.03 10.55
N LYS A 63 20.80 -4.94 11.32
CA LYS A 63 22.16 -4.80 11.87
C LYS A 63 23.19 -4.69 10.74
N GLN A 64 23.09 -5.55 9.73
CA GLN A 64 23.97 -5.51 8.55
C GLN A 64 23.80 -4.21 7.79
N TRP A 65 22.56 -3.77 7.53
CA TRP A 65 22.29 -2.52 6.83
C TRP A 65 22.85 -1.29 7.55
N LYS A 66 22.83 -1.32 8.89
CA LYS A 66 23.42 -0.24 9.70
C LYS A 66 24.93 -0.17 9.51
N THR A 67 25.64 -1.30 9.38
CA THR A 67 27.10 -1.32 9.09
C THR A 67 27.43 -0.78 7.70
N LEU A 68 26.47 -0.88 6.75
CA LEU A 68 26.59 -0.35 5.39
C LEU A 68 26.22 1.15 5.28
N GLY A 69 25.72 1.75 6.37
CA GLY A 69 25.27 3.14 6.37
C GLY A 69 24.08 3.40 5.44
N LEU A 70 23.20 2.39 5.24
CA LEU A 70 22.07 2.52 4.33
C LEU A 70 21.06 3.54 4.86
N THR A 71 20.51 4.34 3.94
CA THR A 71 19.41 5.27 4.23
C THR A 71 18.45 5.34 3.04
N PHE A 72 17.19 5.68 3.31
CA PHE A 72 16.11 5.70 2.31
C PHE A 72 15.45 7.07 2.24
N ASP A 73 15.04 7.47 1.04
CA ASP A 73 14.24 8.68 0.82
C ASP A 73 12.76 8.41 1.17
N PHE A 74 12.31 7.17 0.93
CA PHE A 74 10.98 6.69 1.28
C PHE A 74 11.06 5.32 1.96
N ILE A 75 10.20 5.10 2.97
CA ILE A 75 9.89 3.79 3.51
C ILE A 75 8.40 3.56 3.25
N TYR A 76 8.09 2.48 2.54
CA TYR A 76 6.72 2.04 2.26
C TYR A 76 6.47 0.72 2.97
N SER A 77 5.48 0.66 3.85
CA SER A 77 5.05 -0.57 4.50
C SER A 77 3.68 -1.01 3.98
N GLY A 78 3.57 -2.28 3.64
CA GLY A 78 2.32 -2.97 3.36
C GLY A 78 2.00 -3.99 4.47
N TYR A 79 1.80 -5.26 4.10
CA TYR A 79 1.45 -6.31 5.05
C TYR A 79 2.52 -6.53 6.13
N LEU A 80 2.08 -6.44 7.38
CA LEU A 80 2.86 -6.71 8.58
C LEU A 80 2.14 -7.80 9.38
N GLY A 81 2.76 -8.98 9.51
CA GLY A 81 2.13 -10.16 10.13
C GLY A 81 2.06 -10.13 11.65
N SER A 82 2.70 -9.16 12.32
CA SER A 82 2.74 -9.09 13.78
C SER A 82 2.99 -7.67 14.30
N GLU A 83 2.65 -7.44 15.58
CA GLU A 83 2.91 -6.17 16.26
C GLU A 83 4.43 -5.84 16.33
N SER A 84 5.29 -6.84 16.40
CA SER A 84 6.74 -6.65 16.41
C SER A 84 7.27 -6.18 15.04
N GLN A 85 6.62 -6.54 13.95
CA GLN A 85 6.95 -6.00 12.64
C GLN A 85 6.53 -4.53 12.52
N ILE A 86 5.45 -4.11 13.17
CA ILE A 86 5.09 -2.68 13.30
C ILE A 86 6.20 -1.92 14.04
N ASP A 87 6.73 -2.49 15.14
CA ASP A 87 7.87 -1.88 15.85
C ASP A 87 9.11 -1.81 14.97
N THR A 88 9.31 -2.81 14.10
CA THR A 88 10.39 -2.77 13.10
C THR A 88 10.24 -1.59 12.13
N VAL A 89 9.04 -1.29 11.63
CA VAL A 89 8.81 -0.13 10.74
C VAL A 89 9.10 1.18 11.48
N LEU A 90 8.69 1.30 12.74
CA LEU A 90 9.02 2.47 13.57
C LEU A 90 10.54 2.62 13.79
N PHE A 91 11.24 1.50 13.98
CA PHE A 91 12.70 1.49 14.06
C PHE A 91 13.35 1.92 12.73
N LEU A 92 12.84 1.41 11.60
CA LEU A 92 13.30 1.79 10.26
C LEU A 92 13.11 3.29 10.02
N GLN A 93 11.97 3.85 10.37
CA GLN A 93 11.72 5.29 10.27
C GLN A 93 12.76 6.11 11.04
N LYS A 94 13.09 5.67 12.26
CA LYS A 94 14.03 6.38 13.13
C LYS A 94 15.48 6.29 12.64
N GLU A 95 15.91 5.11 12.22
CA GLU A 95 17.34 4.81 12.02
C GLU A 95 17.77 4.84 10.54
N PHE A 96 16.83 4.68 9.60
CA PHE A 96 17.14 4.52 8.17
C PHE A 96 16.44 5.54 7.26
N LEU A 97 15.42 6.27 7.74
CA LEU A 97 14.79 7.31 6.95
C LEU A 97 15.67 8.55 6.96
N LYS A 98 15.97 9.10 5.77
CA LYS A 98 16.74 10.36 5.65
C LYS A 98 15.99 11.53 6.27
N ALA A 99 16.72 12.57 6.64
CA ALA A 99 16.09 13.84 7.01
C ALA A 99 15.25 14.38 5.83
N GLY A 100 13.96 14.64 6.09
CA GLY A 100 12.99 15.03 5.07
C GLY A 100 12.43 13.85 4.25
N GLY A 101 12.88 12.62 4.49
CA GLY A 101 12.31 11.42 3.90
C GLY A 101 10.88 11.18 4.36
N LYS A 102 10.16 10.27 3.69
CA LYS A 102 8.72 10.03 3.89
C LYS A 102 8.42 8.60 4.29
N LEU A 103 7.58 8.43 5.30
CA LEU A 103 6.98 7.15 5.66
C LEU A 103 5.59 7.06 5.04
N VAL A 104 5.39 6.04 4.20
CA VAL A 104 4.11 5.71 3.57
C VAL A 104 3.62 4.38 4.16
N VAL A 105 2.43 4.38 4.73
CA VAL A 105 1.83 3.19 5.36
C VAL A 105 0.56 2.80 4.63
N ASP A 106 0.58 1.62 4.03
CA ASP A 106 -0.63 0.89 3.66
C ASP A 106 -0.97 0.00 4.88
N PRO A 107 -2.05 0.31 5.62
CA PRO A 107 -2.31 -0.34 6.90
C PRO A 107 -3.04 -1.67 6.73
N VAL A 108 -2.48 -2.55 5.90
CA VAL A 108 -3.08 -3.84 5.53
C VAL A 108 -3.48 -4.65 6.75
N MET A 109 -4.77 -4.70 7.06
CA MET A 109 -5.31 -5.43 8.21
C MET A 109 -6.73 -5.97 8.00
N GLY A 110 -7.43 -5.57 6.95
CA GLY A 110 -8.79 -6.04 6.73
C GLY A 110 -9.42 -5.57 5.43
N ASP A 111 -10.50 -6.25 5.05
CA ASP A 111 -11.32 -5.91 3.88
C ASP A 111 -12.75 -6.39 4.07
N ALA A 112 -13.69 -5.89 3.24
CA ALA A 112 -15.11 -6.26 3.27
C ALA A 112 -15.73 -6.19 4.68
N GLY A 113 -15.34 -5.21 5.49
CA GLY A 113 -15.84 -4.97 6.85
C GLY A 113 -15.27 -5.87 7.94
N LYS A 114 -14.23 -6.65 7.66
CA LYS A 114 -13.65 -7.62 8.59
C LYS A 114 -12.14 -7.51 8.65
N LEU A 115 -11.56 -7.80 9.81
CA LEU A 115 -10.12 -8.04 9.93
C LEU A 115 -9.77 -9.35 9.21
N TYR A 116 -8.57 -9.40 8.65
CA TYR A 116 -8.01 -10.65 8.14
C TYR A 116 -7.73 -11.64 9.29
N ASP A 117 -7.69 -12.91 8.96
CA ASP A 117 -7.43 -13.97 9.94
C ASP A 117 -6.10 -13.74 10.65
N GLY A 118 -6.14 -13.91 11.98
CA GLY A 118 -4.98 -13.72 12.85
C GLY A 118 -4.79 -12.29 13.36
N PHE A 119 -5.46 -11.29 12.82
CA PHE A 119 -5.39 -9.93 13.36
C PHE A 119 -6.41 -9.69 14.48
N THR A 120 -6.02 -8.88 15.44
CA THR A 120 -6.76 -8.62 16.68
C THR A 120 -7.02 -7.12 16.85
N PRO A 121 -7.96 -6.73 17.74
CA PRO A 121 -8.11 -5.31 18.12
C PRO A 121 -6.82 -4.67 18.64
N SER A 122 -5.94 -5.43 19.31
CA SER A 122 -4.62 -4.96 19.74
C SER A 122 -3.74 -4.57 18.55
N PHE A 123 -3.73 -5.41 17.50
CA PHE A 123 -3.01 -5.10 16.26
C PHE A 123 -3.52 -3.81 15.63
N VAL A 124 -4.85 -3.58 15.59
CA VAL A 124 -5.44 -2.33 15.08
C VAL A 124 -4.93 -1.12 15.86
N GLN A 125 -4.89 -1.19 17.20
CA GLN A 125 -4.36 -0.11 18.02
C GLN A 125 -2.88 0.15 17.77
N LYS A 126 -2.10 -0.90 17.56
CA LYS A 126 -0.67 -0.78 17.23
C LYS A 126 -0.48 -0.17 15.83
N MET A 127 -1.29 -0.59 14.84
CA MET A 127 -1.30 -0.01 13.49
C MET A 127 -1.70 1.48 13.53
N ARG A 128 -2.70 1.86 14.33
CA ARG A 128 -3.02 3.28 14.56
C ARG A 128 -1.83 4.07 15.08
N ALA A 129 -1.04 3.49 15.99
CA ALA A 129 0.16 4.16 16.49
C ALA A 129 1.22 4.35 15.42
N LEU A 130 1.39 3.40 14.49
CA LEU A 130 2.25 3.53 13.31
C LEU A 130 1.73 4.63 12.37
N CYS A 131 0.43 4.62 12.04
CA CYS A 131 -0.20 5.61 11.17
C CYS A 131 -0.03 7.05 11.69
N LYS A 132 0.01 7.26 13.00
CA LYS A 132 0.30 8.58 13.60
C LYS A 132 1.70 9.10 13.31
N LYS A 133 2.62 8.22 12.90
CA LYS A 133 4.01 8.57 12.57
C LYS A 133 4.25 8.67 11.06
N ALA A 134 3.27 8.25 10.26
CA ALA A 134 3.35 8.25 8.81
C ALA A 134 3.06 9.63 8.21
N ASP A 135 3.76 9.94 7.13
CA ASP A 135 3.47 11.12 6.29
C ASP A 135 2.21 10.89 5.44
N TYR A 136 2.04 9.65 4.93
CA TYR A 136 0.90 9.21 4.11
C TYR A 136 0.37 7.88 4.63
N VAL A 137 -0.95 7.75 4.69
CA VAL A 137 -1.63 6.50 5.08
C VAL A 137 -2.68 6.18 4.02
N LEU A 138 -2.64 4.96 3.47
CA LEU A 138 -3.44 4.54 2.33
C LEU A 138 -4.44 3.44 2.70
N PRO A 139 -5.38 3.66 3.63
CA PRO A 139 -6.33 2.64 4.02
C PRO A 139 -7.38 2.41 2.93
N ASN A 140 -7.83 1.15 2.76
CA ASN A 140 -9.10 0.88 2.12
C ASN A 140 -10.26 1.35 3.04
N ARG A 141 -11.52 1.28 2.54
CA ARG A 141 -12.69 1.71 3.31
C ARG A 141 -12.81 1.01 4.68
N THR A 142 -12.57 -0.31 4.73
CA THR A 142 -12.66 -1.11 5.96
C THR A 142 -11.60 -0.69 6.97
N GLU A 143 -10.37 -0.55 6.53
CA GLU A 143 -9.25 -0.11 7.36
C GLU A 143 -9.44 1.33 7.84
N ALA A 144 -9.97 2.21 6.98
CA ALA A 144 -10.31 3.57 7.36
C ALA A 144 -11.34 3.62 8.50
N CYS A 145 -12.34 2.73 8.47
CA CYS A 145 -13.31 2.60 9.55
C CYS A 145 -12.65 2.11 10.86
N PHE A 146 -11.79 1.10 10.80
CA PHE A 146 -11.06 0.62 11.99
C PHE A 146 -10.12 1.67 12.55
N LEU A 147 -9.40 2.39 11.70
CA LEU A 147 -8.48 3.44 12.12
C LEU A 147 -9.19 4.67 12.69
N SER A 148 -10.36 5.03 12.16
CA SER A 148 -11.14 6.18 12.62
C SER A 148 -12.12 5.84 13.74
N GLU A 149 -12.37 4.54 14.00
CA GLU A 149 -13.41 4.04 14.93
C GLU A 149 -14.82 4.47 14.51
N LEU A 150 -15.05 4.62 13.21
CA LEU A 150 -16.34 4.95 12.62
C LEU A 150 -17.05 3.71 12.05
N PRO A 151 -18.39 3.73 11.95
CA PRO A 151 -19.16 2.64 11.34
C PRO A 151 -18.78 2.39 9.88
N LEU A 152 -19.01 1.14 9.40
CA LEU A 152 -18.69 0.72 8.03
C LEU A 152 -19.52 1.45 6.97
N GLU A 153 -20.68 2.00 7.34
CA GLU A 153 -21.56 2.76 6.46
C GLU A 153 -21.12 4.22 6.24
N THR A 154 -20.06 4.65 6.95
CA THR A 154 -19.54 6.03 6.84
C THR A 154 -19.03 6.28 5.43
N ASP A 155 -19.41 7.43 4.86
CA ASP A 155 -18.95 7.85 3.52
C ASP A 155 -17.46 8.17 3.48
N GLY A 156 -16.86 8.08 2.29
CA GLY A 156 -15.43 8.24 2.11
C GLY A 156 -14.90 9.63 2.50
N LYS A 157 -15.69 10.68 2.29
CA LYS A 157 -15.31 12.05 2.67
C LYS A 157 -15.21 12.21 4.18
N THR A 158 -16.18 11.68 4.91
CA THR A 158 -16.20 11.70 6.37
C THR A 158 -15.06 10.86 6.96
N LEU A 159 -14.76 9.68 6.36
CA LEU A 159 -13.62 8.85 6.76
C LEU A 159 -12.29 9.60 6.58
N ALA A 160 -12.05 10.17 5.41
CA ALA A 160 -10.83 10.93 5.14
C ALA A 160 -10.67 12.12 6.09
N ALA A 161 -11.76 12.86 6.36
CA ALA A 161 -11.75 13.98 7.32
C ALA A 161 -11.47 13.51 8.76
N ALA A 162 -12.02 12.37 9.18
CA ALA A 162 -11.76 11.81 10.52
C ALA A 162 -10.31 11.38 10.70
N LEU A 163 -9.71 10.79 9.66
CA LEU A 163 -8.32 10.32 9.67
C LEU A 163 -7.28 11.45 9.69
N GLN A 164 -7.64 12.69 9.38
CA GLN A 164 -6.75 13.85 9.55
C GLN A 164 -6.30 14.05 10.99
N LYS A 165 -7.06 13.58 11.96
CA LYS A 165 -6.67 13.58 13.37
C LYS A 165 -5.57 12.56 13.67
N LEU A 166 -5.39 11.60 12.79
CA LEU A 166 -4.43 10.51 12.94
C LEU A 166 -3.14 10.74 12.16
N THR A 167 -3.26 11.21 10.93
CA THR A 167 -2.13 11.39 10.00
C THR A 167 -2.30 12.68 9.19
N PRO A 168 -1.21 13.36 8.79
CA PRO A 168 -1.29 14.59 8.01
C PRO A 168 -1.94 14.38 6.62
N CYS A 169 -1.74 13.22 6.00
CA CYS A 169 -2.27 12.96 4.67
C CYS A 169 -2.90 11.56 4.56
N PRO A 170 -4.16 11.41 4.97
CA PRO A 170 -4.94 10.20 4.71
C PRO A 170 -5.39 10.14 3.25
N ILE A 171 -5.32 8.94 2.66
CA ILE A 171 -5.75 8.63 1.29
C ILE A 171 -6.63 7.40 1.36
N VAL A 172 -7.94 7.58 1.49
CA VAL A 172 -8.91 6.48 1.60
C VAL A 172 -9.21 5.96 0.20
N THR A 173 -8.84 4.70 -0.05
CA THR A 173 -8.95 4.04 -1.35
C THR A 173 -10.13 3.06 -1.39
N GLY A 174 -10.54 2.65 -2.60
CA GLY A 174 -11.52 1.58 -2.77
C GLY A 174 -12.92 1.91 -2.28
N VAL A 175 -13.34 3.17 -2.29
CA VAL A 175 -14.69 3.56 -1.89
C VAL A 175 -15.62 3.45 -3.08
N GLU A 176 -16.46 2.42 -3.08
CA GLU A 176 -17.48 2.22 -4.11
C GLU A 176 -18.70 3.09 -3.84
N GLU A 177 -19.03 3.97 -4.77
CA GLU A 177 -20.18 4.89 -4.71
C GLU A 177 -20.72 5.14 -6.12
N GLU A 178 -22.02 4.97 -6.32
CA GLU A 178 -22.73 5.34 -7.56
C GLU A 178 -22.15 4.72 -8.86
N GLY A 179 -21.59 3.50 -8.79
CA GLY A 179 -20.97 2.82 -9.94
C GLY A 179 -19.56 3.29 -10.27
N GLU A 180 -18.97 4.07 -9.39
CA GLU A 180 -17.56 4.50 -9.45
C GLU A 180 -16.77 3.95 -8.26
N ILE A 181 -15.45 3.87 -8.42
CA ILE A 181 -14.52 3.62 -7.34
C ILE A 181 -13.74 4.90 -7.06
N SER A 182 -13.77 5.35 -5.81
CA SER A 182 -13.28 6.65 -5.40
C SER A 182 -12.08 6.56 -4.49
N VAL A 183 -11.19 7.54 -4.63
CA VAL A 183 -10.11 7.85 -3.71
C VAL A 183 -10.40 9.20 -3.07
N TYR A 184 -10.49 9.22 -1.73
CA TYR A 184 -10.64 10.46 -0.95
C TYR A 184 -9.32 10.80 -0.29
N TYR A 185 -8.83 12.00 -0.48
CA TYR A 185 -7.53 12.42 0.04
C TYR A 185 -7.52 13.87 0.51
N GLN A 186 -6.62 14.18 1.43
CA GLN A 186 -6.43 15.54 1.92
C GLN A 186 -5.53 16.32 0.97
N SER A 187 -5.98 17.52 0.60
CA SER A 187 -5.20 18.52 -0.13
C SER A 187 -5.60 19.93 0.33
N GLU A 188 -4.64 20.78 0.65
CA GLU A 188 -4.86 22.19 1.01
C GLU A 188 -5.99 22.40 2.05
N ASN A 189 -6.01 21.62 3.13
CA ASN A 189 -7.03 21.63 4.18
C ASN A 189 -8.45 21.23 3.73
N THR A 190 -8.60 20.65 2.55
CA THR A 190 -9.89 20.14 2.06
C THR A 190 -9.77 18.66 1.68
N VAL A 191 -10.84 17.91 1.88
CA VAL A 191 -10.95 16.54 1.36
C VAL A 191 -11.37 16.64 -0.11
N ARG A 192 -10.54 16.09 -0.99
CA ARG A 192 -10.81 15.95 -2.43
C ARG A 192 -11.21 14.51 -2.76
N ARG A 193 -11.90 14.32 -3.86
CA ARG A 193 -12.32 13.04 -4.42
C ARG A 193 -11.79 12.92 -5.85
N TYR A 194 -11.22 11.77 -6.16
CA TYR A 194 -10.97 11.33 -7.52
C TYR A 194 -11.67 9.99 -7.75
N ALA A 195 -12.40 9.87 -8.85
CA ALA A 195 -13.20 8.69 -9.14
C ALA A 195 -12.87 8.11 -10.52
N THR A 196 -12.92 6.80 -10.63
CA THR A 196 -12.80 6.04 -11.87
C THR A 196 -13.97 5.07 -11.99
N PRO A 197 -14.32 4.62 -13.21
CA PRO A 197 -15.37 3.61 -13.37
C PRO A 197 -15.07 2.34 -12.59
N THR A 198 -16.09 1.74 -11.97
CA THR A 198 -15.93 0.46 -11.28
C THR A 198 -15.93 -0.70 -12.27
N THR A 199 -15.09 -1.69 -12.01
CA THR A 199 -15.11 -3.00 -12.70
C THR A 199 -15.49 -4.05 -11.68
N GLN A 200 -16.54 -4.81 -11.95
CA GLN A 200 -17.01 -5.84 -11.03
C GLN A 200 -15.98 -6.94 -10.81
N GLY A 201 -15.78 -7.32 -9.58
CA GLY A 201 -14.94 -8.44 -9.16
C GLY A 201 -13.94 -8.05 -8.07
N PHE A 202 -13.42 -9.07 -7.42
CA PHE A 202 -12.33 -8.94 -6.46
C PHE A 202 -10.99 -9.19 -7.17
N PHE A 203 -10.04 -8.30 -6.99
CA PHE A 203 -8.72 -8.36 -7.62
C PHE A 203 -7.63 -8.20 -6.57
N CYS A 204 -6.98 -9.31 -6.23
CA CYS A 204 -5.83 -9.28 -5.34
C CYS A 204 -4.74 -8.35 -5.89
N GLY A 205 -4.07 -7.61 -5.00
CA GLY A 205 -2.98 -6.71 -5.37
C GLY A 205 -3.41 -5.35 -5.92
N ALA A 206 -4.71 -5.03 -5.96
CA ALA A 206 -5.17 -3.69 -6.38
C ALA A 206 -4.67 -2.58 -5.44
N GLY A 207 -4.74 -2.82 -4.11
CA GLY A 207 -4.14 -1.94 -3.10
C GLY A 207 -2.64 -1.77 -3.30
N ASP A 208 -1.90 -2.89 -3.47
CA ASP A 208 -0.46 -2.85 -3.72
C ASP A 208 -0.11 -2.09 -5.01
N GLY A 209 -0.91 -2.26 -6.07
CA GLY A 209 -0.74 -1.53 -7.33
C GLY A 209 -0.89 -0.03 -7.16
N PHE A 210 -1.94 0.39 -6.43
CA PHE A 210 -2.16 1.79 -6.11
C PHE A 210 -1.05 2.36 -5.22
N ALA A 211 -0.73 1.70 -4.10
CA ALA A 211 0.27 2.17 -3.15
C ALA A 211 1.67 2.24 -3.78
N SER A 212 2.06 1.22 -4.56
CA SER A 212 3.37 1.19 -5.23
C SER A 212 3.51 2.27 -6.29
N SER A 213 2.47 2.49 -7.10
CA SER A 213 2.45 3.57 -8.09
C SER A 213 2.46 4.94 -7.43
N PHE A 214 1.77 5.11 -6.30
CA PHE A 214 1.76 6.34 -5.52
C PHE A 214 3.15 6.67 -4.95
N VAL A 215 3.80 5.70 -4.33
CA VAL A 215 5.18 5.86 -3.83
C VAL A 215 6.14 6.20 -4.97
N ALA A 216 6.01 5.53 -6.12
CA ALA A 216 6.83 5.81 -7.30
C ALA A 216 6.59 7.23 -7.84
N ALA A 217 5.34 7.70 -7.87
CA ALA A 217 4.99 9.04 -8.31
C ALA A 217 5.58 10.12 -7.40
N LEU A 218 5.44 9.97 -6.08
CA LEU A 218 6.04 10.88 -5.11
C LEU A 218 7.57 10.88 -5.18
N ALA A 219 8.20 9.71 -5.30
CA ALA A 219 9.65 9.58 -5.48
C ALA A 219 10.13 10.19 -6.81
N GLY A 220 9.26 10.22 -7.83
CA GLY A 220 9.46 10.92 -9.09
C GLY A 220 9.22 12.44 -9.02
N GLY A 221 8.87 12.99 -7.86
CA GLY A 221 8.67 14.44 -7.64
C GLY A 221 7.26 14.95 -7.92
N LYS A 222 6.28 14.06 -8.13
CA LYS A 222 4.88 14.46 -8.29
C LYS A 222 4.28 14.95 -6.96
N THR A 223 3.39 15.93 -7.05
CA THR A 223 2.52 16.32 -5.92
C THR A 223 1.45 15.26 -5.70
N ILE A 224 0.74 15.33 -4.58
CA ILE A 224 -0.36 14.40 -4.30
C ILE A 224 -1.49 14.55 -5.33
N GLU A 225 -1.79 15.78 -5.75
CA GLU A 225 -2.81 16.12 -6.73
C GLU A 225 -2.50 15.54 -8.12
N GLU A 226 -1.23 15.44 -8.47
CA GLU A 226 -0.77 14.82 -9.71
C GLU A 226 -0.71 13.29 -9.58
N ALA A 227 -0.29 12.78 -8.42
CA ALA A 227 -0.09 11.36 -8.19
C ALA A 227 -1.43 10.59 -8.12
N ILE A 228 -2.43 11.09 -7.39
CA ILE A 228 -3.70 10.38 -7.19
C ILE A 228 -4.40 10.00 -8.51
N PRO A 229 -4.61 10.92 -9.48
CA PRO A 229 -5.20 10.56 -10.77
C PRO A 229 -4.39 9.50 -11.51
N LEU A 230 -3.06 9.67 -11.60
CA LEU A 230 -2.18 8.72 -12.28
C LEU A 230 -2.26 7.31 -11.69
N CYS A 231 -2.28 7.21 -10.35
CA CYS A 231 -2.33 5.92 -9.65
C CYS A 231 -3.71 5.26 -9.75
N ALA A 232 -4.79 6.04 -9.64
CA ALA A 232 -6.15 5.54 -9.79
C ALA A 232 -6.39 5.04 -11.22
N GLU A 233 -5.99 5.79 -12.25
CA GLU A 233 -6.09 5.36 -13.65
C GLU A 233 -5.24 4.12 -13.94
N PHE A 234 -4.01 4.05 -13.43
CA PHE A 234 -3.15 2.87 -13.57
C PHE A 234 -3.81 1.64 -12.95
N THR A 235 -4.29 1.75 -11.71
CA THR A 235 -4.93 0.63 -11.01
C THR A 235 -6.20 0.19 -11.73
N THR A 236 -7.04 1.14 -12.17
CA THR A 236 -8.25 0.84 -12.94
C THR A 236 -7.91 0.11 -14.25
N ALA A 237 -6.92 0.59 -15.01
CA ALA A 237 -6.48 -0.07 -16.24
C ALA A 237 -5.97 -1.51 -15.99
N CYS A 238 -5.24 -1.73 -14.89
CA CYS A 238 -4.81 -3.08 -14.48
C CYS A 238 -6.00 -3.98 -14.14
N ILE A 239 -7.01 -3.46 -13.42
CA ILE A 239 -8.24 -4.20 -13.06
C ILE A 239 -9.02 -4.55 -14.32
N GLU A 240 -9.28 -3.60 -15.21
CA GLU A 240 -10.00 -3.82 -16.47
C GLU A 240 -9.31 -4.86 -17.36
N ARG A 241 -7.98 -4.80 -17.45
CA ARG A 241 -7.19 -5.80 -18.17
C ARG A 241 -7.32 -7.17 -17.54
N SER A 242 -7.18 -7.25 -16.21
CA SER A 242 -7.29 -8.51 -15.48
C SER A 242 -8.68 -9.12 -15.61
N ALA A 243 -9.74 -8.30 -15.61
CA ALA A 243 -11.10 -8.76 -15.83
C ALA A 243 -11.30 -9.44 -17.19
N ARG A 244 -10.58 -8.98 -18.23
CA ARG A 244 -10.67 -9.51 -19.60
C ARG A 244 -9.72 -10.67 -19.89
N GLU A 245 -8.49 -10.64 -19.33
CA GLU A 245 -7.39 -11.52 -19.74
C GLU A 245 -7.07 -12.64 -18.74
N VAL A 246 -7.52 -12.53 -17.49
CA VAL A 246 -7.17 -13.47 -16.42
C VAL A 246 -8.39 -14.31 -16.06
N GLU A 247 -8.32 -15.62 -16.31
CA GLU A 247 -9.40 -16.56 -15.95
C GLU A 247 -9.53 -16.71 -14.44
N ASP A 248 -8.43 -16.96 -13.76
CA ASP A 248 -8.38 -17.09 -12.30
C ASP A 248 -7.85 -15.81 -11.66
N LYS A 249 -8.77 -14.96 -11.18
CA LYS A 249 -8.47 -13.65 -10.58
C LYS A 249 -7.67 -13.72 -9.28
N ARG A 250 -7.55 -14.92 -8.69
CA ARG A 250 -6.69 -15.13 -7.51
C ARG A 250 -5.22 -14.85 -7.82
N TYR A 251 -4.77 -15.02 -9.06
CA TYR A 251 -3.38 -14.73 -9.43
C TYR A 251 -3.02 -13.24 -9.47
N GLY A 252 -3.97 -12.36 -9.19
CA GLY A 252 -3.76 -10.92 -9.01
C GLY A 252 -3.80 -10.11 -10.31
N LEU A 253 -3.34 -8.87 -10.23
CA LEU A 253 -3.44 -7.92 -11.35
C LEU A 253 -2.49 -8.23 -12.50
N ASN A 254 -2.99 -8.12 -13.73
CA ASN A 254 -2.17 -8.14 -14.95
C ASN A 254 -1.62 -6.73 -15.22
N PHE A 255 -0.70 -6.28 -14.37
CA PHE A 255 -0.16 -4.91 -14.38
C PHE A 255 1.00 -4.70 -15.36
N GLU A 256 1.69 -5.75 -15.78
CA GLU A 256 2.93 -5.65 -16.54
C GLU A 256 2.75 -4.89 -17.86
N LYS A 257 1.61 -5.09 -18.53
CA LYS A 257 1.29 -4.39 -19.78
C LYS A 257 0.87 -2.93 -19.57
N GLU A 258 0.46 -2.57 -18.36
CA GLU A 258 0.08 -1.19 -18.00
C GLU A 258 1.26 -0.38 -17.44
N LEU A 259 2.38 -1.01 -17.11
CA LEU A 259 3.59 -0.31 -16.61
C LEU A 259 4.11 0.71 -17.60
N PHE A 260 4.25 0.34 -18.88
CA PHE A 260 4.81 1.26 -19.88
C PHE A 260 3.95 2.50 -20.10
N PRO A 261 2.61 2.39 -20.31
CA PRO A 261 1.72 3.56 -20.35
C PRO A 261 1.79 4.41 -19.09
N PHE A 262 1.82 3.79 -17.90
CA PHE A 262 1.93 4.51 -16.63
C PHE A 262 3.23 5.31 -16.54
N VAL A 263 4.38 4.68 -16.83
CA VAL A 263 5.70 5.34 -16.78
C VAL A 263 5.77 6.52 -17.75
N LYS A 264 5.20 6.40 -18.95
CA LYS A 264 5.11 7.52 -19.90
C LYS A 264 4.32 8.69 -19.31
N LYS A 265 3.10 8.44 -18.83
CA LYS A 265 2.27 9.47 -18.19
C LYS A 265 2.99 10.12 -16.99
N LEU A 266 3.66 9.31 -16.17
CA LEU A 266 4.41 9.80 -15.01
C LEU A 266 5.53 10.77 -15.43
N LYS A 267 6.18 10.54 -16.56
CA LYS A 267 7.23 11.41 -17.12
C LYS A 267 6.71 12.59 -17.93
N GLY A 268 5.40 12.65 -18.20
CA GLY A 268 4.79 13.68 -19.03
C GLY A 268 5.04 13.48 -20.54
N GLU A 269 5.20 12.24 -20.97
CA GLU A 269 5.42 11.80 -22.36
C GLU A 269 4.13 11.27 -23.02
#